data_e5f90cdd0075bdf44f003054608c1472
#
_entry.id   e5f90cdd0075bdf44f003054608c1472
#
_cell.length_a   1.000
_cell.length_b   1.000
_cell.length_c   1.000
_cell.angle_alpha   90.00
_cell.angle_beta   90.00
_cell.angle_gamma   90.00
#
_symmetry.space_group_name_H-M   'P 1'
#
loop_
_entity.id
_entity.type
_entity.pdbx_description
1 polymer ?
#
loop_
_entity_poly.entity_id
_entity_poly.type
_entity_poly.pdbx_seq_one_letter_code
_entity_poly.pdbx_strand_id
1 'polypeptide(L)'
;MKKALFMVSAGDTGKSQLKALTEKLLGKENHTGIELKELESRFGTSNIYNKSLAGSSDMSFVTIEELKTFKKCTGGDTLFAKFKGKNGFNFVYNGLLWFYMNKRPKLDGDNGYWVYNRIMQIKCNNVIPQEKQDKFLLDKMYKERSGIVHKTINVLKEVISNGYEFTIPESVQQCDTFLSEKLRH
;
A
#
# COMPACT_ATOMS: atom_id res chain seq x y z
N MET A 1 -4.68 5.26 10.05
CA MET A 1 -3.48 5.77 9.32
C MET A 1 -3.96 6.49 8.07
N LYS A 2 -3.56 7.73 7.86
CA LYS A 2 -4.02 8.54 6.72
C LYS A 2 -3.09 8.44 5.49
N LYS A 3 -2.29 7.36 5.37
CA LYS A 3 -1.34 7.19 4.27
C LYS A 3 -1.46 5.80 3.64
N ALA A 4 -1.32 5.74 2.33
CA ALA A 4 -1.11 4.50 1.58
C ALA A 4 0.39 4.23 1.45
N LEU A 5 0.78 2.97 1.34
CA LEU A 5 2.17 2.56 1.16
C LEU A 5 2.45 2.28 -0.32
N PHE A 6 3.44 2.98 -0.88
CA PHE A 6 3.91 2.77 -2.24
C PHE A 6 5.35 2.27 -2.22
N MET A 7 5.60 1.07 -2.72
CA MET A 7 6.94 0.53 -2.85
C MET A 7 7.37 0.59 -4.31
N VAL A 8 8.43 1.35 -4.56
CA VAL A 8 8.94 1.62 -5.91
C VAL A 8 10.31 1.02 -6.08
N SER A 9 10.52 0.21 -7.11
CA SER A 9 11.84 -0.31 -7.46
C SER A 9 11.88 -0.80 -8.90
N ALA A 10 13.09 -0.99 -9.42
CA ALA A 10 13.32 -1.94 -10.50
C ALA A 10 12.89 -3.36 -10.10
N GLY A 11 12.90 -4.33 -10.98
CA GLY A 11 12.60 -5.73 -10.66
C GLY A 11 13.52 -6.35 -9.60
N ASP A 12 13.21 -7.55 -9.19
CA ASP A 12 14.08 -8.45 -8.39
C ASP A 12 14.59 -7.90 -7.05
N THR A 13 13.81 -7.11 -6.34
CA THR A 13 14.17 -6.55 -5.03
C THR A 13 13.48 -7.23 -3.84
N GLY A 14 12.76 -8.34 -4.06
CA GLY A 14 12.05 -9.06 -3.01
C GLY A 14 10.70 -8.47 -2.60
N LYS A 15 10.23 -7.38 -3.24
CA LYS A 15 8.93 -6.74 -2.93
C LYS A 15 7.76 -7.74 -2.92
N SER A 16 7.67 -8.57 -3.96
CA SER A 16 6.59 -9.55 -4.12
C SER A 16 6.61 -10.62 -3.01
N GLN A 17 7.81 -10.99 -2.53
CA GLN A 17 7.96 -11.93 -1.41
C GLN A 17 7.44 -11.33 -0.09
N LEU A 18 7.75 -10.06 0.16
CA LEU A 18 7.26 -9.35 1.34
C LEU A 18 5.73 -9.24 1.32
N LYS A 19 5.15 -8.92 0.16
CA LYS A 19 3.68 -8.89 0.00
C LYS A 19 3.07 -10.26 0.25
N ALA A 20 3.58 -11.31 -0.41
CA ALA A 20 3.08 -12.67 -0.25
C ALA A 20 3.17 -13.16 1.20
N LEU A 21 4.24 -12.81 1.92
CA LEU A 21 4.36 -13.10 3.35
C LEU A 21 3.26 -12.39 4.15
N THR A 22 3.05 -11.11 3.91
CA THR A 22 2.04 -10.31 4.61
C THR A 22 0.63 -10.85 4.35
N GLU A 23 0.31 -11.17 3.11
CA GLU A 23 -0.96 -11.78 2.72
C GLU A 23 -1.17 -13.15 3.38
N LYS A 24 -0.11 -13.97 3.44
CA LYS A 24 -0.13 -15.29 4.09
C LYS A 24 -0.32 -15.17 5.60
N LEU A 25 0.24 -14.13 6.24
CA LEU A 25 0.05 -13.84 7.66
C LEU A 25 -1.36 -13.33 7.98
N LEU A 26 -1.92 -12.48 7.12
CA LEU A 26 -3.27 -11.94 7.28
C LEU A 26 -4.37 -12.97 7.02
N GLY A 27 -4.11 -13.93 6.16
CA GLY A 27 -5.10 -14.90 5.70
C GLY A 27 -5.97 -14.37 4.56
N LYS A 28 -6.49 -15.31 3.78
CA LYS A 28 -7.19 -15.09 2.50
C LYS A 28 -8.36 -14.11 2.56
N GLU A 29 -9.10 -14.13 3.67
CA GLU A 29 -10.30 -13.30 3.84
C GLU A 29 -9.99 -11.83 4.12
N ASN A 30 -8.76 -11.52 4.55
CA ASN A 30 -8.39 -10.21 5.05
C ASN A 30 -7.63 -9.34 4.05
N HIS A 31 -7.34 -9.86 2.85
CA HIS A 31 -6.67 -9.09 1.81
C HIS A 31 -7.34 -9.23 0.45
N THR A 32 -7.04 -8.30 -0.46
CA THR A 32 -7.48 -8.37 -1.86
C THR A 32 -6.47 -7.72 -2.79
N GLY A 33 -6.30 -8.32 -3.98
CA GLY A 33 -5.59 -7.69 -5.09
C GLY A 33 -6.50 -6.66 -5.76
N ILE A 34 -6.02 -5.42 -5.89
CA ILE A 34 -6.72 -4.36 -6.62
C ILE A 34 -5.71 -3.36 -7.14
N GLU A 35 -5.83 -2.95 -8.39
CA GLU A 35 -5.06 -1.84 -8.93
C GLU A 35 -5.68 -0.48 -8.54
N LEU A 36 -4.85 0.57 -8.54
CA LEU A 36 -5.31 1.90 -8.17
C LEU A 36 -6.42 2.42 -9.12
N LYS A 37 -6.33 2.10 -10.42
CA LYS A 37 -7.36 2.41 -11.40
C LYS A 37 -8.66 1.64 -11.15
N GLU A 38 -8.57 0.38 -10.76
CA GLU A 38 -9.74 -0.44 -10.42
C GLU A 38 -10.43 0.06 -9.14
N LEU A 39 -9.64 0.57 -8.18
CA LEU A 39 -10.17 1.16 -6.95
C LEU A 39 -11.11 2.35 -7.25
N GLU A 40 -10.80 3.15 -8.28
CA GLU A 40 -11.63 4.27 -8.72
C GLU A 40 -12.84 3.83 -9.57
N SER A 41 -12.93 2.57 -9.96
CA SER A 41 -14.04 2.05 -10.75
C SER A 41 -15.33 1.93 -9.93
N ARG A 42 -16.46 1.78 -10.64
CA ARG A 42 -17.81 1.67 -10.04
C ARG A 42 -17.95 0.62 -8.95
N PHE A 43 -17.20 -0.48 -9.05
CA PHE A 43 -17.25 -1.61 -8.11
C PHE A 43 -15.98 -1.75 -7.26
N GLY A 44 -15.01 -0.87 -7.45
CA GLY A 44 -13.72 -0.94 -6.76
C GLY A 44 -13.87 -0.93 -5.23
N THR A 45 -14.78 -0.13 -4.72
CA THR A 45 -15.05 -0.05 -3.27
C THR A 45 -15.60 -1.35 -2.68
N SER A 46 -16.37 -2.13 -3.44
CA SER A 46 -16.88 -3.42 -2.95
C SER A 46 -15.77 -4.47 -2.78
N ASN A 47 -14.70 -4.37 -3.56
CA ASN A 47 -13.57 -5.31 -3.48
C ASN A 47 -12.74 -5.12 -2.21
N ILE A 48 -12.74 -3.91 -1.64
CA ILE A 48 -11.97 -3.59 -0.42
C ILE A 48 -12.82 -3.68 0.86
N TYR A 49 -14.12 -3.92 0.74
CA TYR A 49 -15.00 -4.06 1.90
C TYR A 49 -14.55 -5.22 2.78
N ASN A 50 -14.43 -4.99 4.10
CA ASN A 50 -13.93 -5.94 5.10
C ASN A 50 -12.52 -6.47 4.83
N LYS A 51 -11.66 -5.72 4.11
CA LYS A 51 -10.28 -6.08 3.90
C LYS A 51 -9.36 -5.21 4.75
N SER A 52 -8.40 -5.87 5.42
CA SER A 52 -7.34 -5.18 6.19
C SER A 52 -6.20 -4.72 5.29
N LEU A 53 -6.04 -5.34 4.11
CA LEU A 53 -5.02 -5.01 3.13
C LEU A 53 -5.63 -5.05 1.72
N ALA A 54 -5.40 -3.99 0.95
CA ALA A 54 -5.77 -3.95 -0.46
C ALA A 54 -4.65 -3.31 -1.30
N GLY A 55 -4.42 -3.83 -2.49
CA GLY A 55 -3.41 -3.31 -3.40
C GLY A 55 -2.90 -4.33 -4.40
N SER A 56 -2.00 -3.92 -5.29
CA SER A 56 -1.46 -4.77 -6.35
C SER A 56 0.04 -5.03 -6.17
N SER A 57 0.51 -6.15 -6.72
CA SER A 57 1.94 -6.54 -6.68
C SER A 57 2.75 -6.02 -7.86
N ASP A 58 2.10 -5.53 -8.90
CA ASP A 58 2.74 -4.95 -10.06
C ASP A 58 1.76 -3.98 -10.73
N MET A 59 1.90 -2.71 -10.38
CA MET A 59 1.15 -1.67 -11.07
C MET A 59 1.87 -1.30 -12.36
N SER A 60 1.19 -1.46 -13.48
CA SER A 60 1.62 -0.87 -14.75
C SER A 60 1.68 0.66 -14.62
N PHE A 61 2.59 1.30 -15.37
CA PHE A 61 2.64 2.75 -15.44
C PHE A 61 1.31 3.28 -16.02
N VAL A 62 0.52 3.97 -15.20
CA VAL A 62 -0.77 4.52 -15.59
C VAL A 62 -0.84 5.97 -15.14
N THR A 63 -1.33 6.84 -16.01
CA THR A 63 -1.82 8.17 -15.62
C THR A 63 -3.19 8.01 -14.97
N ILE A 64 -3.36 8.51 -13.77
CA ILE A 64 -4.63 8.44 -13.04
C ILE A 64 -5.14 9.85 -12.89
N GLU A 65 -6.26 10.11 -13.53
CA GLU A 65 -6.90 11.44 -13.57
C GLU A 65 -7.75 11.71 -12.34
N GLU A 66 -8.40 10.69 -11.79
CA GLU A 66 -9.23 10.80 -10.59
C GLU A 66 -8.71 9.88 -9.47
N LEU A 67 -8.61 10.43 -8.26
CA LEU A 67 -8.21 9.75 -7.04
C LEU A 67 -9.21 9.97 -5.90
N LYS A 68 -10.49 10.07 -6.25
CA LYS A 68 -11.57 10.36 -5.30
C LYS A 68 -11.73 9.26 -4.26
N THR A 69 -11.74 8.01 -4.70
CA THR A 69 -11.87 6.84 -3.81
C THR A 69 -10.63 6.66 -2.96
N PHE A 70 -9.44 6.80 -3.55
CA PHE A 70 -8.17 6.77 -2.83
C PHE A 70 -8.10 7.81 -1.72
N LYS A 71 -8.52 9.07 -2.01
CA LYS A 71 -8.57 10.14 -1.02
C LYS A 71 -9.51 9.81 0.14
N LYS A 72 -10.69 9.27 -0.16
CA LYS A 72 -11.66 8.83 0.84
C LYS A 72 -11.11 7.68 1.70
N CYS A 73 -10.50 6.66 1.09
CA CYS A 73 -9.89 5.56 1.82
C CYS A 73 -8.82 6.04 2.80
N THR A 74 -7.92 6.92 2.34
CA THR A 74 -6.83 7.45 3.17
C THR A 74 -7.29 8.56 4.12
N GLY A 75 -8.42 9.22 3.85
CA GLY A 75 -9.02 10.23 4.71
C GLY A 75 -9.84 9.66 5.87
N GLY A 76 -10.30 8.42 5.74
CA GLY A 76 -11.28 7.83 6.66
C GLY A 76 -12.71 8.28 6.40
N ASP A 77 -12.99 8.72 5.16
CA ASP A 77 -14.32 9.16 4.76
C ASP A 77 -15.21 7.96 4.42
N THR A 78 -16.51 8.18 4.44
CA THR A 78 -17.52 7.19 4.06
C THR A 78 -17.43 6.88 2.56
N LEU A 79 -17.36 5.59 2.26
CA LEU A 79 -17.40 5.01 0.93
C LEU A 79 -18.76 4.39 0.67
N PHE A 80 -19.26 4.51 -0.55
CA PHE A 80 -20.42 3.75 -1.01
C PHE A 80 -19.94 2.53 -1.78
N ALA A 81 -20.46 1.36 -1.44
CA ALA A 81 -20.20 0.10 -2.14
C ALA A 81 -21.50 -0.54 -2.63
N LYS A 82 -21.39 -1.28 -3.72
CA LYS A 82 -22.51 -2.06 -4.27
C LYS A 82 -21.98 -3.34 -4.89
N PHE A 83 -22.47 -4.48 -4.42
CA PHE A 83 -22.25 -5.75 -5.10
C PHE A 83 -23.24 -5.90 -6.26
N LYS A 84 -22.83 -6.62 -7.30
CA LYS A 84 -23.71 -6.91 -8.45
C LYS A 84 -25.01 -7.59 -7.98
N GLY A 85 -26.14 -7.00 -8.35
CA GLY A 85 -27.46 -7.54 -7.99
C GLY A 85 -27.90 -7.32 -6.53
N LYS A 86 -27.14 -6.56 -5.71
CA LYS A 86 -27.50 -6.27 -4.32
C LYS A 86 -27.71 -4.77 -4.11
N ASN A 87 -28.38 -4.43 -3.01
CA ASN A 87 -28.48 -3.03 -2.57
C ASN A 87 -27.11 -2.48 -2.20
N GLY A 88 -26.90 -1.18 -2.43
CA GLY A 88 -25.69 -0.51 -2.00
C GLY A 88 -25.68 -0.23 -0.49
N PHE A 89 -24.50 -0.05 0.08
CA PHE A 89 -24.30 0.26 1.48
C PHE A 89 -23.10 1.19 1.67
N ASN A 90 -23.04 1.83 2.82
CA ASN A 90 -21.93 2.70 3.20
C ASN A 90 -21.00 2.01 4.19
N PHE A 91 -19.70 2.28 4.09
CA PHE A 91 -18.69 1.82 5.04
C PHE A 91 -17.50 2.76 5.08
N VAL A 92 -16.65 2.63 6.11
CA VAL A 92 -15.35 3.30 6.19
C VAL A 92 -14.26 2.24 6.01
N TYR A 93 -13.28 2.53 5.15
CA TYR A 93 -12.15 1.65 4.95
C TYR A 93 -11.09 1.89 6.02
N ASN A 94 -10.82 0.89 6.85
CA ASN A 94 -9.83 0.93 7.93
C ASN A 94 -8.56 0.12 7.61
N GLY A 95 -8.46 -0.44 6.41
CA GLY A 95 -7.31 -1.23 5.98
C GLY A 95 -6.17 -0.37 5.43
N LEU A 96 -5.07 -1.02 5.09
CA LEU A 96 -3.92 -0.44 4.42
C LEU A 96 -4.06 -0.59 2.90
N LEU A 97 -3.90 0.51 2.17
CA LEU A 97 -3.66 0.47 0.74
C LEU A 97 -2.16 0.32 0.49
N TRP A 98 -1.75 -0.75 -0.18
CA TRP A 98 -0.35 -1.07 -0.42
C TRP A 98 -0.10 -1.47 -1.88
N PHE A 99 0.59 -0.60 -2.60
CA PHE A 99 0.88 -0.76 -4.02
C PHE A 99 2.37 -0.93 -4.29
N TYR A 100 2.69 -1.87 -5.16
CA TYR A 100 4.02 -2.08 -5.69
C TYR A 100 4.06 -1.63 -7.14
N MET A 101 5.16 -0.98 -7.52
CA MET A 101 5.31 -0.44 -8.87
C MET A 101 6.77 -0.39 -9.28
N ASN A 102 7.01 -0.54 -10.57
CA ASN A 102 8.35 -0.38 -11.13
C ASN A 102 8.66 1.08 -11.45
N LYS A 103 7.64 1.86 -11.78
CA LYS A 103 7.72 3.30 -12.00
C LYS A 103 6.59 4.00 -11.24
N ARG A 104 6.83 5.22 -10.80
CA ARG A 104 5.79 6.02 -10.14
C ARG A 104 4.64 6.29 -11.11
N PRO A 105 3.38 6.17 -10.70
CA PRO A 105 2.27 6.59 -11.52
C PRO A 105 2.31 8.12 -11.70
N LYS A 106 1.85 8.60 -12.83
CA LYS A 106 1.61 10.00 -13.05
C LYS A 106 0.21 10.34 -12.52
N LEU A 107 0.13 11.24 -11.55
CA LEU A 107 -1.10 11.63 -10.89
C LEU A 107 -1.46 13.04 -11.37
N ASP A 108 -2.22 13.12 -12.46
CA ASP A 108 -2.50 14.42 -13.15
C ASP A 108 -3.70 15.18 -12.56
N GLY A 109 -4.56 14.52 -11.80
CA GLY A 109 -5.90 15.04 -11.49
C GLY A 109 -6.03 16.13 -10.41
N ASP A 110 -4.94 16.61 -9.75
CA ASP A 110 -5.14 17.42 -8.53
C ASP A 110 -3.90 18.20 -8.08
N ASN A 111 -3.17 18.84 -8.98
CA ASN A 111 -1.91 19.55 -8.68
C ASN A 111 -0.93 18.80 -7.76
N GLY A 112 -1.07 17.50 -7.66
CA GLY A 112 -0.15 16.54 -7.07
C GLY A 112 0.03 16.58 -5.54
N TYR A 113 0.14 17.75 -4.93
CA TYR A 113 0.58 17.94 -3.56
C TYR A 113 -0.28 17.19 -2.51
N TRP A 114 -1.60 17.33 -2.57
CA TRP A 114 -2.52 16.72 -1.60
C TRP A 114 -2.56 15.19 -1.65
N VAL A 115 -2.30 14.64 -2.82
CA VAL A 115 -2.24 13.18 -3.01
C VAL A 115 -0.93 12.64 -2.48
N TYR A 116 0.19 13.29 -2.76
CA TYR A 116 1.51 12.85 -2.29
C TYR A 116 1.61 12.85 -0.77
N ASN A 117 0.98 13.79 -0.08
CA ASN A 117 0.92 13.77 1.38
C ASN A 117 0.17 12.56 1.96
N ARG A 118 -0.61 11.85 1.15
CA ARG A 118 -1.32 10.62 1.51
C ARG A 118 -0.56 9.34 1.15
N ILE A 119 0.65 9.49 0.63
CA ILE A 119 1.48 8.38 0.20
C ILE A 119 2.73 8.34 1.07
N MET A 120 3.05 7.18 1.61
CA MET A 120 4.37 6.86 2.16
C MET A 120 5.11 6.05 1.10
N GLN A 121 6.16 6.63 0.53
CA GLN A 121 6.91 5.98 -0.53
C GLN A 121 8.19 5.37 0.01
N ILE A 122 8.37 4.06 -0.25
CA ILE A 122 9.60 3.33 0.03
C ILE A 122 10.28 2.97 -1.29
N LYS A 123 11.54 3.35 -1.45
CA LYS A 123 12.37 2.92 -2.57
C LYS A 123 13.09 1.62 -2.19
N CYS A 124 12.96 0.59 -3.01
CA CYS A 124 13.66 -0.66 -2.86
C CYS A 124 14.76 -0.73 -3.92
N ASN A 125 15.97 -0.30 -3.58
CA ASN A 125 17.06 -0.14 -4.54
C ASN A 125 17.98 -1.38 -4.65
N ASN A 126 17.89 -2.33 -3.72
CA ASN A 126 18.71 -3.54 -3.71
C ASN A 126 18.13 -4.58 -4.66
N VAL A 127 18.73 -4.70 -5.83
CA VAL A 127 18.42 -5.80 -6.77
C VAL A 127 19.15 -7.06 -6.29
N ILE A 128 18.42 -8.15 -6.19
CA ILE A 128 18.95 -9.45 -5.79
C ILE A 128 19.35 -10.22 -7.05
N PRO A 129 20.66 -10.48 -7.25
CA PRO A 129 21.13 -11.25 -8.41
C PRO A 129 20.46 -12.63 -8.46
N GLN A 130 20.24 -13.16 -9.66
CA GLN A 130 19.49 -14.39 -9.87
C GLN A 130 20.09 -15.59 -9.11
N GLU A 131 21.41 -15.66 -9.01
CA GLU A 131 22.14 -16.70 -8.29
C GLU A 131 21.97 -16.64 -6.77
N LYS A 132 21.53 -15.49 -6.22
CA LYS A 132 21.24 -15.28 -4.80
C LYS A 132 19.76 -15.39 -4.46
N GLN A 133 18.91 -15.58 -5.47
CA GLN A 133 17.47 -15.72 -5.25
C GLN A 133 17.14 -17.09 -4.66
N ASP A 134 16.46 -17.09 -3.53
CA ASP A 134 16.01 -18.31 -2.86
C ASP A 134 14.55 -18.62 -3.23
N LYS A 135 14.34 -19.69 -3.97
CA LYS A 135 13.00 -20.15 -4.40
C LYS A 135 12.09 -20.53 -3.24
N PHE A 136 12.67 -20.88 -2.08
CA PHE A 136 11.93 -21.27 -0.87
C PHE A 136 11.87 -20.16 0.18
N LEU A 137 12.23 -18.91 -0.17
CA LEU A 137 12.31 -17.80 0.77
C LEU A 137 11.00 -17.57 1.52
N LEU A 138 9.88 -17.57 0.80
CA LEU A 138 8.56 -17.36 1.40
C LEU A 138 8.24 -18.42 2.48
N ASP A 139 8.52 -19.69 2.20
CA ASP A 139 8.25 -20.76 3.16
C ASP A 139 9.20 -20.69 4.36
N LYS A 140 10.44 -20.30 4.16
CA LYS A 140 11.41 -20.07 5.25
C LYS A 140 10.95 -18.93 6.14
N MET A 141 10.60 -17.77 5.56
CA MET A 141 10.04 -16.63 6.30
C MET A 141 8.74 -16.99 7.04
N TYR A 142 7.86 -17.76 6.42
CA TYR A 142 6.62 -18.16 7.06
C TYR A 142 6.79 -19.14 8.22
N LYS A 143 7.86 -19.95 8.25
CA LYS A 143 8.22 -20.76 9.42
C LYS A 143 8.55 -19.89 10.64
N GLU A 144 9.09 -18.70 10.42
CA GLU A 144 9.41 -17.73 11.47
C GLU A 144 8.23 -16.81 11.86
N ARG A 145 7.03 -17.08 11.35
CA ARG A 145 5.84 -16.22 11.52
C ARG A 145 5.55 -15.79 12.96
N SER A 146 5.77 -16.66 13.94
CA SER A 146 5.53 -16.32 15.35
C SER A 146 6.47 -15.22 15.84
N GLY A 147 7.75 -15.28 15.47
CA GLY A 147 8.73 -14.24 15.77
C GLY A 147 8.43 -12.93 15.04
N ILE A 148 8.03 -13.02 13.76
CA ILE A 148 7.65 -11.85 12.95
C ILE A 148 6.44 -11.15 13.57
N VAL A 149 5.39 -11.89 13.92
CA VAL A 149 4.18 -11.35 14.55
C VAL A 149 4.49 -10.75 15.92
N HIS A 150 5.29 -11.44 16.74
CA HIS A 150 5.71 -10.91 18.04
C HIS A 150 6.46 -9.58 17.91
N LYS A 151 7.42 -9.50 16.99
CA LYS A 151 8.14 -8.24 16.70
C LYS A 151 7.19 -7.13 16.24
N THR A 152 6.25 -7.45 15.36
CA THR A 152 5.26 -6.49 14.85
C THR A 152 4.37 -5.95 15.98
N ILE A 153 3.94 -6.80 16.92
CA ILE A 153 3.16 -6.38 18.09
C ILE A 153 3.97 -5.45 19.00
N ASN A 154 5.26 -5.72 19.19
CA ASN A 154 6.12 -4.86 20.00
C ASN A 154 6.30 -3.48 19.35
N VAL A 155 6.56 -3.42 18.04
CA VAL A 155 6.62 -2.16 17.29
C VAL A 155 5.27 -1.41 17.37
N LEU A 156 4.14 -2.12 17.30
CA LEU A 156 2.83 -1.48 17.47
C LEU A 156 2.67 -0.85 18.87
N LYS A 157 3.13 -1.53 19.93
CA LYS A 157 3.12 -0.97 21.29
C LYS A 157 3.96 0.30 21.39
N GLU A 158 5.13 0.33 20.77
CA GLU A 158 5.99 1.51 20.68
C GLU A 158 5.29 2.67 19.97
N VAL A 159 4.67 2.40 18.80
CA VAL A 159 3.91 3.41 18.05
C VAL A 159 2.75 3.98 18.88
N ILE A 160 2.04 3.13 19.62
CA ILE A 160 0.95 3.58 20.51
C ILE A 160 1.50 4.44 21.65
N SER A 161 2.59 4.02 22.31
CA SER A 161 3.19 4.77 23.41
C SER A 161 3.76 6.12 22.98
N ASN A 162 4.20 6.24 21.72
CA ASN A 162 4.69 7.49 21.12
C ASN A 162 3.58 8.36 20.51
N GLY A 163 2.32 8.17 20.91
CA GLY A 163 1.20 8.98 20.41
C GLY A 163 0.82 8.72 18.95
N TYR A 164 1.04 7.50 18.46
CA TYR A 164 0.82 7.08 17.06
C TYR A 164 1.75 7.77 16.04
N GLU A 165 2.89 8.23 16.48
CA GLU A 165 3.93 8.74 15.58
C GLU A 165 4.77 7.59 15.01
N PHE A 166 4.97 7.62 13.70
CA PHE A 166 5.81 6.63 13.01
C PHE A 166 7.22 7.19 12.84
N THR A 167 8.23 6.37 13.12
CA THR A 167 9.60 6.68 12.73
C THR A 167 9.71 6.61 11.22
N ILE A 168 9.92 7.75 10.58
CA ILE A 168 10.09 7.85 9.12
C ILE A 168 11.58 7.93 8.82
N PRO A 169 12.19 6.92 8.16
CA PRO A 169 13.60 6.96 7.78
C PRO A 169 13.91 8.16 6.86
N GLU A 170 15.12 8.70 6.95
CA GLU A 170 15.57 9.83 6.10
C GLU A 170 15.36 9.56 4.61
N SER A 171 15.61 8.33 4.15
CA SER A 171 15.40 7.92 2.77
C SER A 171 13.93 8.06 2.30
N VAL A 172 12.98 7.97 3.20
CA VAL A 172 11.55 8.19 2.93
C VAL A 172 11.23 9.67 2.99
N GLN A 173 11.78 10.41 3.95
CA GLN A 173 11.63 11.87 4.07
C GLN A 173 12.15 12.61 2.85
N GLN A 174 13.33 12.24 2.33
CA GLN A 174 13.89 12.82 1.11
C GLN A 174 13.01 12.58 -0.12
N CYS A 175 12.28 11.47 -0.19
CA CYS A 175 11.31 11.24 -1.25
C CYS A 175 10.13 12.21 -1.18
N ASP A 176 9.63 12.49 0.02
CA ASP A 176 8.52 13.41 0.24
C ASP A 176 8.93 14.86 -0.06
N THR A 177 10.15 15.28 0.33
CA THR A 177 10.70 16.62 0.06
C THR A 177 10.92 16.86 -1.43
N PHE A 178 11.54 15.91 -2.14
CA PHE A 178 11.76 15.99 -3.59
C PHE A 178 10.46 16.10 -4.38
N LEU A 179 9.40 15.44 -3.92
CA LEU A 179 8.07 15.53 -4.52
C LEU A 179 7.43 16.89 -4.27
N SER A 180 7.58 17.44 -3.07
CA SER A 180 7.04 18.76 -2.71
C SER A 180 7.73 19.91 -3.44
N GLU A 181 9.02 19.81 -3.72
CA GLU A 181 9.79 20.81 -4.47
C GLU A 181 9.46 20.81 -5.98
N LYS A 182 9.32 19.61 -6.57
CA LYS A 182 8.99 19.48 -8.01
C LYS A 182 7.60 19.93 -8.38
N LEU A 183 6.71 20.08 -7.39
CA LEU A 183 5.31 20.52 -7.58
C LEU A 183 5.12 22.01 -7.30
N ARG A 184 6.17 22.72 -6.86
CA ARG A 184 6.17 24.19 -6.66
C ARG A 184 6.66 24.96 -7.89
N HIS A 185 7.11 24.27 -8.91
CA HIS A 185 7.55 24.78 -10.21
C HIS A 185 6.70 24.18 -11.32
#